data_1f173dc4c8e90aa1e3c1b1799973d0d2
#
_entry.id   1f173dc4c8e90aa1e3c1b1799973d0d2
#
_cell.length_a   1.000
_cell.length_b   1.000
_cell.length_c   1.000
_cell.angle_alpha   90.00
_cell.angle_beta   90.00
_cell.angle_gamma   90.00
#
_symmetry.space_group_name_H-M   'P 1'
#
loop_
_entity.id
_entity.type
_entity.pdbx_description
1 polymer ?
#
loop_
_entity_poly.entity_id
_entity_poly.type
_entity_poly.pdbx_seq_one_letter_code
_entity_poly.pdbx_strand_id
1 'polypeptide(L)'
;MNFETAFAHYQAHTATAEETALVERELEKYRLIEDYLAEQELPELPEDAAAAASAETKAVKRRLNRRTRNIVLISTAAVLAVVLLLQLVVSPLLNRRVYTDGIVDGIGYPTFDVGMSALAGLYMPLGDYYGSYAEHSGFMRDTLRLMFYDRTGSHRFHIQTQVGLSLGHVGQLNSGDLHAIGYMYSGFFYDNRNSSHNYVWSGDTGQAALDALPEYMRLTSAVSLNKVLTVDELADIMARHPDVDFLSANVWVDGAYNYDTLHCSLQHMMLFYGDALEEDYPGLQLQEYKNLTGEDITQHFRAMVQYLADHPEVAKAGPDEPYRYKEMLLNLEEDGLEVLGLWVQGTPDQITALLDEELVRSVSNYDARIQLWT
;
A
#
# COMPACT_ATOMS: atom_id res chain seq x y z
N MET A 1 -10.76 -59.82 -8.45
CA MET A 1 -10.13 -58.88 -9.40
C MET A 1 -11.29 -58.14 -10.08
N ASN A 2 -11.26 -56.79 -10.05
CA ASN A 2 -12.33 -55.95 -10.64
C ASN A 2 -11.99 -55.73 -12.13
N PHE A 3 -12.97 -55.90 -13.02
CA PHE A 3 -12.82 -55.75 -14.47
C PHE A 3 -12.39 -54.32 -14.85
N GLU A 4 -12.94 -53.29 -14.22
CA GLU A 4 -12.61 -51.88 -14.50
C GLU A 4 -11.11 -51.57 -14.27
N THR A 5 -10.54 -52.12 -13.17
CA THR A 5 -9.12 -51.95 -12.86
C THR A 5 -8.24 -52.71 -13.87
N ALA A 6 -8.61 -53.96 -14.21
CA ALA A 6 -7.91 -54.75 -15.20
C ALA A 6 -7.97 -54.11 -16.60
N PHE A 7 -9.10 -53.51 -16.98
CA PHE A 7 -9.27 -52.85 -18.25
C PHE A 7 -8.45 -51.52 -18.33
N ALA A 8 -8.36 -50.75 -17.22
CA ALA A 8 -7.49 -49.58 -17.16
C ALA A 8 -6.00 -49.95 -17.33
N HIS A 9 -5.55 -51.03 -16.69
CA HIS A 9 -4.19 -51.52 -16.86
C HIS A 9 -3.94 -52.03 -18.27
N TYR A 10 -4.93 -52.68 -18.91
CA TYR A 10 -4.86 -53.17 -20.29
C TYR A 10 -4.71 -52.01 -21.28
N GLN A 11 -5.49 -50.91 -21.11
CA GLN A 11 -5.34 -49.71 -21.94
C GLN A 11 -4.00 -49.01 -21.74
N ALA A 12 -3.45 -49.04 -20.53
CA ALA A 12 -2.18 -48.43 -20.18
C ALA A 12 -0.95 -49.35 -20.58
N HIS A 13 -1.19 -50.51 -21.18
CA HIS A 13 -0.18 -51.56 -21.49
C HIS A 13 0.64 -52.05 -20.27
N THR A 14 0.01 -52.01 -19.09
CA THR A 14 0.61 -52.41 -17.80
C THR A 14 -0.08 -53.64 -17.18
N ALA A 15 -1.02 -54.24 -17.89
CA ALA A 15 -1.80 -55.36 -17.38
C ALA A 15 -0.94 -56.63 -17.21
N THR A 16 -1.19 -57.33 -16.13
CA THR A 16 -0.61 -58.67 -15.91
C THR A 16 -1.24 -59.69 -16.86
N ALA A 17 -0.59 -60.88 -17.01
CA ALA A 17 -1.12 -61.94 -17.86
C ALA A 17 -2.54 -62.38 -17.45
N GLU A 18 -2.87 -62.36 -16.15
CA GLU A 18 -4.19 -62.70 -15.63
C GLU A 18 -5.24 -61.60 -15.93
N GLU A 19 -4.85 -60.32 -15.82
CA GLU A 19 -5.71 -59.19 -16.18
C GLU A 19 -5.98 -59.14 -17.68
N THR A 20 -4.96 -59.35 -18.49
CA THR A 20 -5.10 -59.47 -19.94
C THR A 20 -6.07 -60.58 -20.34
N ALA A 21 -5.94 -61.80 -19.79
CA ALA A 21 -6.84 -62.92 -20.07
C ALA A 21 -8.28 -62.63 -19.62
N LEU A 22 -8.48 -61.87 -18.52
CA LEU A 22 -9.81 -61.45 -18.06
C LEU A 22 -10.45 -60.50 -19.07
N VAL A 23 -9.71 -59.47 -19.51
CA VAL A 23 -10.19 -58.48 -20.45
C VAL A 23 -10.52 -59.06 -21.80
N GLU A 24 -9.61 -59.91 -22.35
CA GLU A 24 -9.82 -60.58 -23.64
C GLU A 24 -11.04 -61.49 -23.61
N ARG A 25 -11.26 -62.25 -22.56
CA ARG A 25 -12.44 -63.09 -22.39
C ARG A 25 -13.75 -62.33 -22.33
N GLU A 26 -13.74 -61.14 -21.70
CA GLU A 26 -14.96 -60.31 -21.67
C GLU A 26 -15.17 -59.60 -23.05
N LEU A 27 -14.14 -59.18 -23.72
CA LEU A 27 -14.21 -58.64 -25.09
C LEU A 27 -14.73 -59.67 -26.09
N GLU A 28 -14.33 -60.95 -25.95
CA GLU A 28 -14.82 -62.04 -26.80
C GLU A 28 -16.33 -62.30 -26.62
N LYS A 29 -16.84 -62.16 -25.38
CA LYS A 29 -18.30 -62.21 -25.14
C LYS A 29 -19.02 -61.06 -25.84
N TYR A 30 -18.48 -59.86 -25.82
CA TYR A 30 -19.05 -58.71 -26.55
C TYR A 30 -19.07 -58.96 -28.07
N ARG A 31 -17.98 -59.51 -28.63
CA ARG A 31 -17.93 -59.91 -30.03
C ARG A 31 -19.01 -60.92 -30.42
N LEU A 32 -19.18 -61.95 -29.60
CA LEU A 32 -20.23 -62.95 -29.83
C LEU A 32 -21.64 -62.35 -29.79
N ILE A 33 -21.89 -61.33 -28.91
CA ILE A 33 -23.14 -60.61 -28.87
C ILE A 33 -23.31 -59.72 -30.10
N GLU A 34 -22.25 -59.07 -30.54
CA GLU A 34 -22.23 -58.21 -31.71
C GLU A 34 -22.49 -59.01 -33.00
N ASP A 35 -21.82 -60.16 -33.14
CA ASP A 35 -22.03 -61.10 -34.23
C ASP A 35 -23.46 -61.66 -34.22
N TYR A 36 -23.99 -62.04 -33.06
CA TYR A 36 -25.38 -62.49 -32.94
C TYR A 36 -26.41 -61.42 -33.31
N LEU A 37 -26.15 -60.17 -32.92
CA LEU A 37 -26.99 -59.03 -33.29
C LEU A 37 -26.87 -58.68 -34.77
N ALA A 38 -25.69 -58.88 -35.37
CA ALA A 38 -25.46 -58.63 -36.80
C ALA A 38 -26.11 -59.73 -37.67
N GLU A 39 -26.19 -60.98 -37.18
CA GLU A 39 -26.85 -62.09 -37.88
C GLU A 39 -28.39 -62.05 -37.78
N GLN A 40 -28.96 -61.32 -36.80
CA GLN A 40 -30.39 -61.01 -36.80
C GLN A 40 -30.66 -59.98 -37.88
N GLU A 41 -31.11 -60.44 -39.04
CA GLU A 41 -31.73 -59.56 -40.05
C GLU A 41 -32.81 -58.74 -39.33
N LEU A 42 -32.53 -57.51 -38.97
CA LEU A 42 -33.53 -56.56 -38.53
C LEU A 42 -34.60 -56.50 -39.62
N PRO A 43 -35.90 -56.72 -39.35
CA PRO A 43 -36.95 -56.60 -40.33
C PRO A 43 -36.80 -55.22 -40.99
N GLU A 44 -36.73 -55.21 -42.34
CA GLU A 44 -36.72 -53.95 -43.08
C GLU A 44 -37.93 -53.12 -42.62
N LEU A 45 -37.65 -52.03 -41.92
CA LEU A 45 -38.68 -51.10 -41.54
C LEU A 45 -39.33 -50.55 -42.80
N PRO A 46 -40.68 -50.55 -42.92
CA PRO A 46 -41.34 -49.91 -44.05
C PRO A 46 -40.78 -48.51 -44.27
N GLU A 47 -40.61 -48.09 -45.52
CA GLU A 47 -40.05 -46.77 -45.87
C GLU A 47 -40.75 -45.60 -45.12
N ASP A 48 -42.06 -45.77 -44.89
CA ASP A 48 -42.86 -44.80 -44.10
C ASP A 48 -42.48 -44.75 -42.62
N ALA A 49 -42.08 -45.89 -42.03
CA ALA A 49 -41.65 -45.96 -40.64
C ALA A 49 -40.22 -45.38 -40.50
N ALA A 50 -39.34 -45.57 -41.45
CA ALA A 50 -38.01 -44.96 -41.47
C ALA A 50 -38.09 -43.43 -41.66
N ALA A 51 -39.00 -42.96 -42.50
CA ALA A 51 -39.25 -41.49 -42.67
C ALA A 51 -39.83 -40.90 -41.41
N ALA A 52 -40.80 -41.57 -40.75
CA ALA A 52 -41.39 -41.11 -39.49
C ALA A 52 -40.35 -41.07 -38.35
N ALA A 53 -39.52 -42.14 -38.19
CA ALA A 53 -38.41 -42.19 -37.22
C ALA A 53 -37.38 -41.08 -37.45
N SER A 54 -37.03 -40.79 -38.70
CA SER A 54 -36.13 -39.72 -39.06
C SER A 54 -36.69 -38.31 -38.73
N ALA A 55 -37.99 -38.10 -38.95
CA ALA A 55 -38.70 -36.86 -38.60
C ALA A 55 -38.80 -36.67 -37.07
N GLU A 56 -39.08 -37.75 -36.32
CA GLU A 56 -39.10 -37.74 -34.88
C GLU A 56 -37.73 -37.48 -34.28
N THR A 57 -36.70 -38.12 -34.80
CA THR A 57 -35.30 -37.87 -34.42
C THR A 57 -34.89 -36.42 -34.67
N LYS A 58 -35.28 -35.84 -35.81
CA LYS A 58 -35.04 -34.41 -36.11
C LYS A 58 -35.80 -33.49 -35.18
N ALA A 59 -37.04 -33.83 -34.81
CA ALA A 59 -37.86 -33.07 -33.86
C ALA A 59 -37.26 -33.09 -32.44
N VAL A 60 -36.84 -34.27 -31.98
CA VAL A 60 -36.14 -34.48 -30.68
C VAL A 60 -34.82 -33.69 -30.66
N LYS A 61 -34.00 -33.81 -31.70
CA LYS A 61 -32.75 -33.08 -31.84
C LYS A 61 -32.93 -31.56 -31.85
N ARG A 62 -33.98 -31.07 -32.53
CA ARG A 62 -34.34 -29.64 -32.47
C ARG A 62 -34.79 -29.19 -31.09
N ARG A 63 -35.59 -29.97 -30.39
CA ARG A 63 -36.03 -29.69 -29.00
C ARG A 63 -34.82 -29.69 -28.04
N LEU A 64 -33.95 -30.68 -28.15
CA LEU A 64 -32.73 -30.79 -27.34
C LEU A 64 -31.82 -29.61 -27.57
N ASN A 65 -31.52 -29.29 -28.84
CA ASN A 65 -30.69 -28.14 -29.19
C ASN A 65 -31.29 -26.82 -28.70
N ARG A 66 -32.62 -26.66 -28.80
CA ARG A 66 -33.29 -25.46 -28.28
C ARG A 66 -33.19 -25.38 -26.77
N ARG A 67 -33.38 -26.51 -26.05
CA ARG A 67 -33.25 -26.58 -24.58
C ARG A 67 -31.85 -26.31 -24.13
N THR A 68 -30.85 -26.94 -24.76
CA THR A 68 -29.43 -26.72 -24.49
C THR A 68 -29.05 -25.27 -24.74
N ARG A 69 -29.47 -24.68 -25.89
CA ARG A 69 -29.24 -23.27 -26.18
C ARG A 69 -29.85 -22.35 -25.13
N ASN A 70 -31.07 -22.63 -24.67
CA ASN A 70 -31.72 -21.81 -23.66
C ASN A 70 -30.99 -21.94 -22.29
N ILE A 71 -30.55 -23.12 -21.91
CA ILE A 71 -29.76 -23.34 -20.70
C ILE A 71 -28.46 -22.56 -20.76
N VAL A 72 -27.73 -22.65 -21.90
CA VAL A 72 -26.49 -21.90 -22.10
C VAL A 72 -26.76 -20.40 -22.05
N LEU A 73 -27.80 -19.90 -22.72
CA LEU A 73 -28.14 -18.48 -22.68
C LEU A 73 -28.50 -17.98 -21.28
N ILE A 74 -29.29 -18.75 -20.53
CA ILE A 74 -29.70 -18.39 -19.18
C ILE A 74 -28.47 -18.43 -18.24
N SER A 75 -27.64 -19.45 -18.32
CA SER A 75 -26.42 -19.52 -17.49
C SER A 75 -25.44 -18.40 -17.83
N THR A 76 -25.24 -18.10 -19.10
CA THR A 76 -24.40 -16.98 -19.53
C THR A 76 -24.96 -15.63 -19.06
N ALA A 77 -26.28 -15.43 -19.20
CA ALA A 77 -26.94 -14.23 -18.71
C ALA A 77 -26.84 -14.10 -17.17
N ALA A 78 -26.97 -15.20 -16.44
CA ALA A 78 -26.83 -15.21 -14.98
C ALA A 78 -25.39 -14.86 -14.56
N VAL A 79 -24.38 -15.46 -15.21
CA VAL A 79 -22.97 -15.11 -14.96
C VAL A 79 -22.71 -13.65 -15.28
N LEU A 80 -23.18 -13.17 -16.42
CA LEU A 80 -23.04 -11.76 -16.80
C LEU A 80 -23.71 -10.82 -15.81
N ALA A 81 -24.91 -11.16 -15.32
CA ALA A 81 -25.61 -10.38 -14.31
C ALA A 81 -24.82 -10.30 -13.01
N VAL A 82 -24.24 -11.42 -12.55
CA VAL A 82 -23.37 -11.45 -11.36
C VAL A 82 -22.13 -10.58 -11.57
N VAL A 83 -21.47 -10.71 -12.71
CA VAL A 83 -20.28 -9.89 -13.06
C VAL A 83 -20.64 -8.41 -13.07
N LEU A 84 -21.76 -8.03 -13.69
CA LEU A 84 -22.23 -6.65 -13.70
C LEU A 84 -22.60 -6.15 -12.30
N LEU A 85 -23.24 -6.97 -11.47
CA LEU A 85 -23.54 -6.63 -10.09
C LEU A 85 -22.27 -6.37 -9.29
N LEU A 86 -21.28 -7.24 -9.42
CA LEU A 86 -19.98 -7.06 -8.77
C LEU A 86 -19.27 -5.78 -9.24
N GLN A 87 -19.29 -5.52 -10.53
CA GLN A 87 -18.62 -4.36 -11.12
C GLN A 87 -19.32 -3.02 -10.83
N LEU A 88 -20.65 -2.97 -10.98
CA LEU A 88 -21.39 -1.71 -10.95
C LEU A 88 -21.96 -1.37 -9.58
N VAL A 89 -22.07 -2.35 -8.68
CA VAL A 89 -22.67 -2.16 -7.35
C VAL A 89 -21.68 -2.49 -6.24
N VAL A 90 -21.21 -3.72 -6.17
CA VAL A 90 -20.42 -4.19 -5.03
C VAL A 90 -19.06 -3.50 -4.96
N SER A 91 -18.32 -3.48 -6.07
CA SER A 91 -17.00 -2.86 -6.12
C SER A 91 -17.03 -1.36 -5.82
N PRO A 92 -17.90 -0.54 -6.46
CA PRO A 92 -17.98 0.87 -6.12
C PRO A 92 -18.39 1.15 -4.67
N LEU A 93 -19.31 0.35 -4.11
CA LEU A 93 -19.72 0.51 -2.71
C LEU A 93 -18.58 0.22 -1.74
N LEU A 94 -17.84 -0.88 -1.95
CA LEU A 94 -16.72 -1.25 -1.09
C LEU A 94 -15.56 -0.26 -1.24
N ASN A 95 -15.22 0.11 -2.48
CA ASN A 95 -14.14 1.05 -2.74
C ASN A 95 -14.46 2.44 -2.19
N ARG A 96 -15.70 2.93 -2.40
CA ARG A 96 -16.13 4.21 -1.87
C ARG A 96 -16.04 4.27 -0.34
N ARG A 97 -16.36 3.18 0.34
CA ARG A 97 -16.29 3.11 1.79
C ARG A 97 -14.88 3.47 2.31
N VAL A 98 -13.83 3.05 1.63
CA VAL A 98 -12.44 3.32 2.06
C VAL A 98 -12.15 4.81 2.21
N TYR A 99 -12.57 5.64 1.24
CA TYR A 99 -12.28 7.07 1.26
C TYR A 99 -13.42 7.95 1.80
N THR A 100 -14.57 7.35 2.16
CA THR A 100 -15.66 8.04 2.87
C THR A 100 -15.85 7.54 4.29
N ASP A 101 -15.11 6.52 4.72
CA ASP A 101 -15.18 6.01 6.09
C ASP A 101 -14.78 7.11 7.08
N GLY A 102 -15.43 7.12 8.25
CA GLY A 102 -15.24 8.18 9.25
C GLY A 102 -16.15 9.40 9.06
N ILE A 103 -16.86 9.53 7.94
CA ILE A 103 -17.83 10.61 7.72
C ILE A 103 -19.25 10.06 7.86
N VAL A 104 -19.97 10.47 8.90
CA VAL A 104 -21.38 10.13 9.13
C VAL A 104 -22.20 11.40 9.05
N ASP A 105 -23.16 11.46 8.11
CA ASP A 105 -24.05 12.63 7.90
C ASP A 105 -23.28 13.96 7.67
N GLY A 106 -22.09 13.87 7.08
CA GLY A 106 -21.23 15.02 6.82
C GLY A 106 -20.45 15.51 8.05
N ILE A 107 -20.47 14.77 9.13
CA ILE A 107 -19.71 15.02 10.37
C ILE A 107 -18.62 13.95 10.50
N GLY A 108 -17.45 14.34 11.00
CA GLY A 108 -16.28 13.48 11.14
C GLY A 108 -15.20 13.78 10.11
N TYR A 109 -14.26 12.87 9.97
CA TYR A 109 -13.10 13.03 9.09
C TYR A 109 -12.88 11.77 8.25
N PRO A 110 -12.37 11.90 6.99
CA PRO A 110 -12.09 10.75 6.15
C PRO A 110 -10.92 9.95 6.74
N THR A 111 -11.20 8.74 7.21
CA THR A 111 -10.20 7.85 7.82
C THR A 111 -8.97 7.67 6.93
N PHE A 112 -9.19 7.52 5.62
CA PHE A 112 -8.10 7.34 4.67
C PHE A 112 -7.18 8.58 4.59
N ASP A 113 -7.75 9.79 4.48
CA ASP A 113 -6.97 11.03 4.34
C ASP A 113 -6.17 11.33 5.61
N VAL A 114 -6.75 11.10 6.78
CA VAL A 114 -6.04 11.24 8.07
C VAL A 114 -4.89 10.24 8.16
N GLY A 115 -5.13 8.98 7.80
CA GLY A 115 -4.07 7.97 7.80
C GLY A 115 -2.96 8.26 6.78
N MET A 116 -3.29 8.81 5.62
CA MET A 116 -2.28 9.25 4.64
C MET A 116 -1.47 10.45 5.15
N SER A 117 -2.08 11.37 5.90
CA SER A 117 -1.35 12.43 6.61
C SER A 117 -0.40 11.87 7.67
N ALA A 118 -0.85 10.91 8.47
CA ALA A 118 -0.01 10.25 9.46
C ALA A 118 1.17 9.51 8.78
N LEU A 119 0.92 8.80 7.67
CA LEU A 119 1.99 8.18 6.87
C LEU A 119 2.98 9.21 6.30
N ALA A 120 2.49 10.36 5.83
CA ALA A 120 3.34 11.43 5.36
C ALA A 120 4.23 11.97 6.50
N GLY A 121 3.66 12.20 7.68
CA GLY A 121 4.40 12.64 8.86
C GLY A 121 5.47 11.66 9.33
N LEU A 122 5.26 10.35 9.12
CA LEU A 122 6.19 9.30 9.53
C LEU A 122 7.24 8.93 8.47
N TYR A 123 6.97 9.14 7.17
CA TYR A 123 7.85 8.61 6.11
C TYR A 123 8.21 9.62 5.02
N MET A 124 7.72 10.86 5.09
CA MET A 124 7.94 11.88 4.08
C MET A 124 8.41 13.20 4.73
N PRO A 125 9.68 13.27 5.16
CA PRO A 125 10.17 14.39 5.96
C PRO A 125 10.05 15.76 5.29
N LEU A 126 10.02 15.79 3.96
CA LEU A 126 9.93 17.01 3.16
C LEU A 126 8.59 17.17 2.46
N GLY A 127 7.62 16.32 2.78
CA GLY A 127 6.32 16.30 2.15
C GLY A 127 5.16 16.45 3.13
N ASP A 128 4.05 16.94 2.62
CA ASP A 128 2.79 17.03 3.35
C ASP A 128 1.65 16.49 2.50
N TYR A 129 0.74 15.73 3.11
CA TYR A 129 -0.41 15.20 2.40
C TYR A 129 -1.49 16.27 2.23
N TYR A 130 -1.99 16.42 1.01
CA TYR A 130 -2.99 17.42 0.69
C TYR A 130 -4.40 16.84 0.50
N GLY A 131 -4.48 15.63 -0.06
CA GLY A 131 -5.75 15.00 -0.31
C GLY A 131 -5.70 13.93 -1.39
N SER A 132 -6.83 13.29 -1.62
CA SER A 132 -6.99 12.23 -2.61
C SER A 132 -8.25 12.41 -3.47
N TYR A 133 -8.24 11.78 -4.63
CA TYR A 133 -9.45 11.56 -5.41
C TYR A 133 -9.40 10.20 -6.11
N ALA A 134 -10.59 9.61 -6.32
CA ALA A 134 -10.71 8.30 -6.91
C ALA A 134 -10.98 8.37 -8.42
N GLU A 135 -10.26 7.54 -9.18
CA GLU A 135 -10.49 7.31 -10.62
C GLU A 135 -10.81 5.84 -10.86
N HIS A 136 -11.81 5.57 -11.69
CA HIS A 136 -12.09 4.21 -12.11
C HIS A 136 -11.00 3.71 -13.06
N SER A 137 -10.29 2.64 -12.67
CA SER A 137 -9.11 2.16 -13.41
C SER A 137 -9.30 0.80 -14.09
N GLY A 138 -10.43 0.13 -13.91
CA GLY A 138 -10.69 -1.15 -14.55
C GLY A 138 -11.70 -2.04 -13.84
N PHE A 139 -11.74 -3.33 -14.21
CA PHE A 139 -12.67 -4.28 -13.64
C PHE A 139 -12.45 -4.44 -12.13
N MET A 140 -13.45 -4.07 -11.32
CA MET A 140 -13.43 -4.07 -9.85
C MET A 140 -12.26 -3.28 -9.24
N ARG A 141 -11.69 -2.32 -9.97
CA ARG A 141 -10.53 -1.56 -9.53
C ARG A 141 -10.77 -0.07 -9.71
N ASP A 142 -10.40 0.66 -8.69
CA ASP A 142 -10.23 2.10 -8.71
C ASP A 142 -8.76 2.44 -8.39
N THR A 143 -8.35 3.63 -8.73
CA THR A 143 -7.05 4.19 -8.37
C THR A 143 -7.30 5.44 -7.58
N LEU A 144 -6.77 5.51 -6.36
CA LEU A 144 -6.73 6.74 -5.59
C LEU A 144 -5.49 7.53 -6.04
N ARG A 145 -5.73 8.71 -6.58
CA ARG A 145 -4.70 9.71 -6.86
C ARG A 145 -4.45 10.49 -5.60
N LEU A 146 -3.22 10.46 -5.11
CA LEU A 146 -2.79 11.14 -3.89
C LEU A 146 -1.99 12.37 -4.27
N MET A 147 -2.21 13.45 -3.58
CA MET A 147 -1.51 14.72 -3.78
C MET A 147 -0.73 15.07 -2.53
N PHE A 148 0.54 15.40 -2.72
CA PHE A 148 1.43 15.87 -1.68
C PHE A 148 1.99 17.23 -2.05
N TYR A 149 2.26 18.05 -1.03
CA TYR A 149 3.04 19.26 -1.19
C TYR A 149 4.49 19.00 -0.82
N ASP A 150 5.38 19.59 -1.59
CA ASP A 150 6.78 19.73 -1.22
C ASP A 150 6.92 20.90 -0.24
N ARG A 151 7.44 20.62 0.97
CA ARG A 151 7.73 21.63 2.00
C ARG A 151 8.97 22.46 1.70
N THR A 152 9.81 22.04 0.75
CA THR A 152 11.13 22.66 0.51
C THR A 152 11.07 23.99 -0.22
N GLY A 153 9.93 24.45 -0.73
CA GLY A 153 9.87 25.63 -1.56
C GLY A 153 8.69 26.58 -1.34
N SER A 154 8.89 27.84 -1.77
CA SER A 154 7.83 28.86 -1.82
C SER A 154 6.75 28.53 -2.86
N HIS A 155 7.05 27.70 -3.84
CA HIS A 155 6.11 27.15 -4.79
C HIS A 155 5.81 25.71 -4.38
N ARG A 156 4.60 25.51 -3.86
CA ARG A 156 4.10 24.20 -3.49
C ARG A 156 3.94 23.37 -4.76
N PHE A 157 4.95 22.59 -5.10
CA PHE A 157 4.84 21.61 -6.16
C PHE A 157 3.95 20.47 -5.68
N HIS A 158 2.90 20.21 -6.46
CA HIS A 158 2.08 19.05 -6.22
C HIS A 158 2.80 17.81 -6.75
N ILE A 159 3.16 16.94 -5.84
CA ILE A 159 3.64 15.60 -6.18
C ILE A 159 2.42 14.68 -6.17
N GLN A 160 2.23 13.97 -7.27
CA GLN A 160 1.13 13.02 -7.41
C GLN A 160 1.66 11.60 -7.41
N THR A 161 1.04 10.77 -6.62
CA THR A 161 1.24 9.32 -6.68
C THR A 161 -0.10 8.60 -6.69
N GLN A 162 -0.08 7.29 -6.69
CA GLN A 162 -1.30 6.52 -6.78
C GLN A 162 -1.25 5.27 -5.91
N VAL A 163 -2.42 4.90 -5.41
CA VAL A 163 -2.68 3.65 -4.70
C VAL A 163 -3.80 2.91 -5.40
N GLY A 164 -3.59 1.63 -5.66
CA GLY A 164 -4.64 0.76 -6.19
C GLY A 164 -5.68 0.44 -5.10
N LEU A 165 -6.96 0.47 -5.49
CA LEU A 165 -8.07 0.11 -4.63
C LEU A 165 -8.90 -0.97 -5.31
N SER A 166 -9.09 -2.11 -4.66
CA SER A 166 -9.85 -3.23 -5.20
C SER A 166 -10.71 -3.88 -4.14
N LEU A 167 -12.03 -3.87 -4.32
CA LEU A 167 -13.01 -4.45 -3.40
C LEU A 167 -12.82 -3.98 -1.94
N GLY A 168 -12.47 -2.71 -1.74
CA GLY A 168 -12.23 -2.12 -0.43
C GLY A 168 -10.82 -2.36 0.15
N HIS A 169 -9.93 -3.03 -0.59
CA HIS A 169 -8.55 -3.24 -0.16
C HIS A 169 -7.62 -2.20 -0.78
N VAL A 170 -6.86 -1.53 0.08
CA VAL A 170 -5.84 -0.55 -0.28
C VAL A 170 -4.54 -1.29 -0.61
N GLY A 171 -3.92 -0.94 -1.74
CA GLY A 171 -2.59 -1.41 -2.12
C GLY A 171 -1.48 -0.54 -1.53
N GLN A 172 -0.23 -0.89 -1.80
CA GLN A 172 0.92 -0.08 -1.40
C GLN A 172 1.07 1.17 -2.27
N LEU A 173 1.65 2.21 -1.69
CA LEU A 173 2.04 3.42 -2.39
C LEU A 173 3.07 3.12 -3.49
N ASN A 174 2.86 3.74 -4.65
CA ASN A 174 3.91 3.79 -5.65
C ASN A 174 4.95 4.84 -5.23
N SER A 175 6.15 4.38 -4.89
CA SER A 175 7.21 5.24 -4.35
C SER A 175 7.91 6.13 -5.39
N GLY A 176 7.66 5.95 -6.70
CA GLY A 176 8.46 6.58 -7.77
C GLY A 176 8.69 8.08 -7.61
N ASP A 177 7.60 8.87 -7.53
CA ASP A 177 7.71 10.34 -7.46
C ASP A 177 7.88 10.87 -6.02
N LEU A 178 7.66 10.02 -5.00
CA LEU A 178 7.74 10.41 -3.59
C LEU A 178 9.17 10.60 -3.08
N HIS A 179 10.18 10.11 -3.80
CA HIS A 179 11.59 10.34 -3.44
C HIS A 179 11.95 11.83 -3.39
N ALA A 180 11.27 12.67 -4.17
CA ALA A 180 11.48 14.11 -4.17
C ALA A 180 11.11 14.78 -2.83
N ILE A 181 10.24 14.17 -2.04
CA ILE A 181 9.85 14.63 -0.69
C ILE A 181 10.43 13.76 0.42
N GLY A 182 11.48 13.01 0.09
CA GLY A 182 12.23 12.22 1.05
C GLY A 182 11.55 10.91 1.47
N TYR A 183 10.55 10.41 0.73
CA TYR A 183 9.90 9.15 1.07
C TYR A 183 10.92 8.00 1.16
N MET A 184 10.93 7.34 2.30
CA MET A 184 11.88 6.28 2.63
C MET A 184 13.35 6.70 2.44
N TYR A 185 13.64 7.99 2.67
CA TYR A 185 14.99 8.49 2.57
C TYR A 185 15.83 7.98 3.72
N SER A 186 16.89 7.27 3.42
CA SER A 186 17.88 6.78 4.38
C SER A 186 19.27 7.32 4.02
N GLY A 187 20.11 7.56 5.00
CA GLY A 187 21.52 7.77 4.73
C GLY A 187 22.17 9.08 5.18
N PHE A 188 21.45 9.99 5.86
CA PHE A 188 22.08 11.19 6.42
C PHE A 188 22.46 11.06 7.90
N PHE A 189 21.94 10.03 8.58
CA PHE A 189 21.97 9.98 10.03
C PHE A 189 22.95 8.95 10.52
N TYR A 190 23.76 9.35 11.50
CA TYR A 190 24.75 8.50 12.12
C TYR A 190 24.11 7.72 13.25
N ASP A 191 24.01 6.42 13.09
CA ASP A 191 23.75 5.51 14.20
C ASP A 191 25.06 4.88 14.66
N ASN A 192 25.54 5.28 15.83
CA ASN A 192 26.74 4.71 16.43
C ASN A 192 26.55 3.26 16.94
N ARG A 193 25.30 2.79 17.03
CA ARG A 193 24.95 1.42 17.45
C ARG A 193 25.17 0.41 16.35
N ASN A 194 25.14 0.83 15.10
CA ASN A 194 25.31 -0.03 13.94
C ASN A 194 26.46 0.44 13.05
N SER A 195 27.68 0.03 13.41
CA SER A 195 28.91 0.42 12.70
C SER A 195 28.97 -0.01 11.23
N SER A 196 28.06 -0.88 10.79
CA SER A 196 27.96 -1.32 9.39
C SER A 196 27.20 -0.35 8.49
N HIS A 197 26.49 0.62 9.04
CA HIS A 197 25.70 1.62 8.32
C HIS A 197 26.26 3.05 8.46
N ASN A 198 27.54 3.18 8.64
CA ASN A 198 28.25 4.46 8.63
C ASN A 198 28.24 5.10 7.24
N TYR A 199 27.08 5.35 6.66
CA TYR A 199 26.96 6.25 5.52
C TYR A 199 27.05 7.71 6.01
N VAL A 200 28.24 8.08 6.42
CA VAL A 200 28.58 9.50 6.50
C VAL A 200 28.67 9.96 5.05
N TRP A 201 27.69 10.69 4.61
CA TRP A 201 27.85 11.49 3.40
C TRP A 201 29.00 12.44 3.68
N SER A 202 30.17 12.14 3.15
CA SER A 202 31.36 12.99 3.25
C SER A 202 31.33 14.14 2.23
N GLY A 203 30.13 14.56 1.84
CA GLY A 203 29.96 15.81 1.13
C GLY A 203 30.47 16.91 2.04
N ASP A 204 31.56 17.55 1.64
CA ASP A 204 32.15 18.67 2.35
C ASP A 204 31.18 19.86 2.30
N THR A 205 30.14 19.80 3.13
CA THR A 205 29.27 20.94 3.43
C THR A 205 29.86 21.73 4.58
N GLY A 206 31.18 21.91 4.52
CA GLY A 206 31.89 22.76 5.44
C GLY A 206 31.37 24.19 5.40
N GLN A 207 31.65 24.94 6.44
CA GLN A 207 31.39 26.37 6.59
C GLN A 207 31.64 27.17 5.31
N ALA A 208 32.77 26.89 4.61
CA ALA A 208 33.14 27.55 3.38
C ALA A 208 32.13 27.41 2.23
N ALA A 209 31.39 26.31 2.17
CA ALA A 209 30.35 26.13 1.16
C ALA A 209 29.08 26.95 1.51
N LEU A 210 28.77 27.08 2.78
CA LEU A 210 27.64 27.90 3.27
C LEU A 210 27.98 29.40 3.10
N ASP A 211 29.20 29.84 3.45
CA ASP A 211 29.68 31.21 3.32
C ASP A 211 29.69 31.71 1.87
N ALA A 212 29.75 30.80 0.91
CA ALA A 212 29.72 31.14 -0.52
C ALA A 212 28.31 31.40 -1.05
N LEU A 213 27.26 31.07 -0.28
CA LEU A 213 25.90 31.23 -0.71
C LEU A 213 25.34 32.62 -0.35
N PRO A 214 24.53 33.24 -1.23
CA PRO A 214 23.88 34.50 -0.93
C PRO A 214 22.89 34.40 0.25
N GLU A 215 22.85 35.41 1.11
CA GLU A 215 21.97 35.49 2.27
C GLU A 215 20.46 35.35 1.96
N TYR A 216 20.07 35.70 0.72
CA TYR A 216 18.67 35.57 0.27
C TYR A 216 18.29 34.14 -0.15
N MET A 217 19.19 33.21 -0.07
CA MET A 217 18.87 31.81 -0.32
C MET A 217 18.24 31.16 0.90
N ARG A 218 17.34 30.24 0.64
CA ARG A 218 16.78 29.34 1.63
C ARG A 218 17.24 27.95 1.32
N LEU A 219 17.86 27.31 2.29
CA LEU A 219 18.41 25.99 2.19
C LEU A 219 17.48 24.99 2.86
N THR A 220 17.30 23.85 2.25
CA THR A 220 16.74 22.65 2.90
C THR A 220 17.88 21.69 3.16
N SER A 221 18.09 21.34 4.41
CA SER A 221 19.28 20.64 4.84
C SER A 221 18.96 19.47 5.75
N ALA A 222 19.72 18.40 5.59
CA ALA A 222 19.77 17.29 6.53
C ALA A 222 20.89 17.52 7.54
N VAL A 223 20.60 17.42 8.80
CA VAL A 223 21.51 17.62 9.93
C VAL A 223 21.84 16.28 10.55
N SER A 224 23.11 15.90 10.52
CA SER A 224 23.64 14.72 11.20
C SER A 224 24.10 15.09 12.61
N LEU A 225 23.81 14.24 13.58
CA LEU A 225 24.09 14.47 15.00
C LEU A 225 25.37 13.75 15.44
N ASN A 226 26.03 14.26 16.49
CA ASN A 226 27.21 13.64 17.11
C ASN A 226 26.85 12.42 17.98
N LYS A 227 25.62 12.38 18.46
CA LYS A 227 25.07 11.28 19.26
C LYS A 227 23.58 11.17 18.99
N VAL A 228 22.99 10.09 19.43
CA VAL A 228 21.54 9.97 19.53
C VAL A 228 21.04 10.94 20.59
N LEU A 229 20.02 11.74 20.26
CA LEU A 229 19.42 12.70 21.19
C LEU A 229 18.12 12.16 21.78
N THR A 230 17.79 12.66 22.94
CA THR A 230 16.42 12.60 23.46
C THR A 230 15.57 13.67 22.77
N VAL A 231 14.26 13.53 22.84
CA VAL A 231 13.31 14.55 22.32
C VAL A 231 13.41 15.87 23.11
N ASP A 232 13.80 15.85 24.37
CA ASP A 232 14.03 17.07 25.18
C ASP A 232 15.29 17.81 24.69
N GLU A 233 16.37 17.11 24.37
CA GLU A 233 17.56 17.70 23.78
C GLU A 233 17.27 18.31 22.41
N LEU A 234 16.36 17.68 21.62
CA LEU A 234 15.88 18.24 20.36
C LEU A 234 15.11 19.54 20.62
N ALA A 235 14.15 19.52 21.55
CA ALA A 235 13.35 20.70 21.91
C ALA A 235 14.25 21.87 22.37
N ASP A 236 15.31 21.59 23.12
CA ASP A 236 16.30 22.59 23.54
C ASP A 236 17.08 23.19 22.34
N ILE A 237 17.46 22.38 21.33
CA ILE A 237 18.06 22.89 20.10
C ILE A 237 17.08 23.79 19.36
N MET A 238 15.85 23.36 19.19
CA MET A 238 14.80 24.15 18.52
C MET A 238 14.57 25.49 19.21
N ALA A 239 14.55 25.51 20.54
CA ALA A 239 14.39 26.74 21.34
C ALA A 239 15.58 27.72 21.19
N ARG A 240 16.80 27.23 20.97
CA ARG A 240 17.98 28.06 20.71
C ARG A 240 18.03 28.60 19.28
N HIS A 241 17.34 27.96 18.34
CA HIS A 241 17.31 28.36 16.93
C HIS A 241 15.88 28.64 16.43
N PRO A 242 15.17 29.62 17.01
CA PRO A 242 13.75 29.89 16.72
C PRO A 242 13.49 30.36 15.28
N ASP A 243 14.53 30.81 14.59
CA ASP A 243 14.49 31.30 13.20
C ASP A 243 14.75 30.20 12.16
N VAL A 244 15.16 29.01 12.60
CA VAL A 244 15.29 27.82 11.77
C VAL A 244 13.95 27.10 11.72
N ASP A 245 13.50 26.74 10.54
CA ASP A 245 12.32 25.88 10.42
C ASP A 245 12.74 24.42 10.51
N PHE A 246 12.41 23.76 11.60
CA PHE A 246 12.58 22.31 11.78
C PHE A 246 11.40 21.60 11.12
N LEU A 247 11.71 20.87 10.03
CA LEU A 247 10.68 20.21 9.20
C LEU A 247 10.28 18.86 9.78
N SER A 248 11.28 18.04 10.13
CA SER A 248 11.07 16.73 10.75
C SER A 248 12.33 16.25 11.45
N ALA A 249 12.14 15.34 12.40
CA ALA A 249 13.20 14.56 13.01
C ALA A 249 13.21 13.15 12.43
N ASN A 250 14.39 12.62 12.10
CA ASN A 250 14.57 11.19 11.92
C ASN A 250 14.63 10.56 13.30
N VAL A 251 13.75 9.60 13.54
CA VAL A 251 13.53 9.05 14.87
C VAL A 251 13.71 7.54 14.91
N TRP A 252 14.00 7.06 16.09
CA TRP A 252 14.11 5.64 16.38
C TRP A 252 13.13 5.24 17.46
N VAL A 253 12.47 4.14 17.23
CA VAL A 253 11.73 3.35 18.23
C VAL A 253 11.90 1.88 17.86
N ASP A 254 12.08 1.01 18.81
CA ASP A 254 12.13 -0.42 18.53
C ASP A 254 10.82 -0.91 17.93
N GLY A 255 10.88 -1.93 17.06
CA GLY A 255 9.72 -2.42 16.30
C GLY A 255 9.58 -1.84 14.90
N ALA A 256 10.23 -0.72 14.58
CA ALA A 256 10.32 -0.22 13.21
C ALA A 256 11.13 -1.16 12.32
N TYR A 257 10.63 -1.43 11.10
CA TYR A 257 11.33 -2.33 10.16
C TYR A 257 12.60 -1.68 9.60
N ASN A 258 12.49 -0.40 9.23
CA ASN A 258 13.57 0.40 8.67
C ASN A 258 13.71 1.67 9.50
N TYR A 259 14.53 1.62 10.53
CA TYR A 259 14.80 2.75 11.41
C TYR A 259 15.39 3.96 10.70
N ASP A 260 16.08 3.76 9.56
CA ASP A 260 16.67 4.86 8.79
C ASP A 260 15.64 5.71 8.05
N THR A 261 14.39 5.25 7.97
CA THR A 261 13.32 5.89 7.18
C THR A 261 12.18 6.42 8.02
N LEU A 262 12.19 6.21 9.33
CA LEU A 262 11.15 6.68 10.22
C LEU A 262 11.42 8.12 10.65
N HIS A 263 10.42 8.95 10.56
CA HIS A 263 10.47 10.36 10.89
C HIS A 263 9.34 10.75 11.84
N CYS A 264 9.49 11.89 12.47
CA CYS A 264 8.44 12.60 13.16
C CYS A 264 8.34 13.99 12.54
N SER A 265 7.23 14.32 11.91
CA SER A 265 6.99 15.67 11.42
C SER A 265 6.99 16.65 12.59
N LEU A 266 7.71 17.77 12.47
CA LEU A 266 7.78 18.83 13.49
C LEU A 266 6.98 20.08 13.07
N GLN A 267 6.22 19.96 11.99
CA GLN A 267 5.38 21.02 11.47
C GLN A 267 3.92 20.60 11.47
N HIS A 268 3.06 21.61 11.45
CA HIS A 268 1.63 21.41 11.36
C HIS A 268 1.25 20.57 10.14
N MET A 269 0.56 19.47 10.36
CA MET A 269 -0.04 18.68 9.30
C MET A 269 -1.24 19.44 8.73
N MET A 270 -1.38 19.49 7.40
CA MET A 270 -2.50 20.20 6.74
C MET A 270 -3.85 19.45 6.88
N LEU A 271 -4.20 19.08 8.11
CA LEU A 271 -5.46 18.45 8.44
C LEU A 271 -6.43 19.50 9.00
N PHE A 272 -7.55 19.69 8.34
CA PHE A 272 -8.58 20.67 8.75
C PHE A 272 -9.81 19.99 9.37
N TYR A 273 -9.61 18.92 10.15
CA TYR A 273 -10.71 18.07 10.61
C TYR A 273 -11.26 18.42 12.01
N GLY A 274 -10.77 19.50 12.62
CA GLY A 274 -11.35 20.08 13.82
C GLY A 274 -11.17 19.29 15.10
N ASP A 275 -11.94 19.67 16.12
CA ASP A 275 -11.77 19.21 17.50
C ASP A 275 -12.03 17.72 17.72
N ALA A 276 -12.89 17.09 16.90
CA ALA A 276 -13.23 15.68 17.06
C ALA A 276 -12.01 14.75 16.82
N LEU A 277 -11.14 15.08 15.86
CA LEU A 277 -9.93 14.30 15.61
C LEU A 277 -8.92 14.44 16.75
N GLU A 278 -8.81 15.64 17.33
CA GLU A 278 -7.94 15.89 18.46
C GLU A 278 -8.44 15.23 19.76
N GLU A 279 -9.76 15.09 19.93
CA GLU A 279 -10.35 14.35 21.05
C GLU A 279 -10.04 12.85 20.97
N ASP A 280 -10.13 12.27 19.76
CA ASP A 280 -9.85 10.85 19.53
C ASP A 280 -8.34 10.54 19.55
N TYR A 281 -7.52 11.43 18.98
CA TYR A 281 -6.06 11.26 18.82
C TYR A 281 -5.32 12.53 19.27
N PRO A 282 -5.20 12.76 20.57
CA PRO A 282 -4.56 13.97 21.10
C PRO A 282 -3.12 14.13 20.60
N GLY A 283 -2.79 15.31 20.09
CA GLY A 283 -1.48 15.63 19.54
C GLY A 283 -1.27 15.20 18.09
N LEU A 284 -2.27 14.62 17.40
CA LEU A 284 -2.15 14.29 15.99
C LEU A 284 -1.97 15.56 15.14
N GLN A 285 -2.58 16.66 15.54
CA GLN A 285 -2.37 17.98 14.96
C GLN A 285 -1.52 18.84 15.89
N LEU A 286 -0.32 19.21 15.45
CA LEU A 286 0.49 20.18 16.19
C LEU A 286 -0.16 21.56 16.10
N GLN A 287 -0.58 22.11 17.23
CA GLN A 287 -1.20 23.45 17.32
C GLN A 287 -0.15 24.56 17.17
N GLU A 288 1.03 24.36 17.76
CA GLU A 288 2.18 25.25 17.68
C GLU A 288 3.42 24.43 17.28
N TYR A 289 4.21 24.93 16.34
CA TYR A 289 5.42 24.24 15.86
C TYR A 289 6.73 24.95 16.24
N LYS A 290 6.65 26.13 16.85
CA LYS A 290 7.86 26.91 17.20
C LYS A 290 8.37 26.67 18.62
N ASN A 291 7.52 26.19 19.53
CA ASN A 291 7.86 26.00 20.94
C ASN A 291 7.50 24.60 21.42
N LEU A 292 7.78 23.60 20.58
CA LEU A 292 7.50 22.21 20.93
C LEU A 292 8.37 21.76 22.10
N THR A 293 7.74 21.12 23.05
CA THR A 293 8.44 20.38 24.11
C THR A 293 8.73 18.94 23.66
N GLY A 294 9.60 18.23 24.37
CA GLY A 294 9.83 16.80 24.10
C GLY A 294 8.56 15.97 24.28
N GLU A 295 7.68 16.37 25.20
CA GLU A 295 6.37 15.73 25.39
C GLU A 295 5.46 15.94 24.19
N ASP A 296 5.39 17.15 23.63
CA ASP A 296 4.61 17.44 22.41
C ASP A 296 5.08 16.61 21.22
N ILE A 297 6.39 16.49 21.03
CA ILE A 297 7.00 15.68 19.96
C ILE A 297 6.65 14.20 20.14
N THR A 298 6.80 13.68 21.35
CA THR A 298 6.49 12.29 21.69
C THR A 298 5.00 12.00 21.49
N GLN A 299 4.14 12.90 21.96
CA GLN A 299 2.69 12.77 21.84
C GLN A 299 2.24 12.81 20.37
N HIS A 300 2.83 13.69 19.56
CA HIS A 300 2.54 13.80 18.13
C HIS A 300 2.96 12.49 17.40
N PHE A 301 4.16 12.02 17.64
CA PHE A 301 4.62 10.73 17.09
C PHE A 301 3.68 9.59 17.50
N ARG A 302 3.36 9.48 18.81
CA ARG A 302 2.44 8.48 19.35
C ARG A 302 1.09 8.53 18.66
N ALA A 303 0.51 9.70 18.47
CA ALA A 303 -0.80 9.87 17.85
C ALA A 303 -0.82 9.41 16.39
N MET A 304 0.23 9.70 15.59
CA MET A 304 0.37 9.21 14.22
C MET A 304 0.45 7.69 14.18
N VAL A 305 1.29 7.09 15.02
CA VAL A 305 1.46 5.62 15.09
C VAL A 305 0.19 4.94 15.59
N GLN A 306 -0.48 5.51 16.62
CA GLN A 306 -1.74 5.00 17.14
C GLN A 306 -2.83 5.01 16.06
N TYR A 307 -2.94 6.11 15.31
CA TYR A 307 -3.91 6.19 14.23
C TYR A 307 -3.74 5.07 13.21
N LEU A 308 -2.49 4.79 12.80
CA LEU A 308 -2.19 3.70 11.84
C LEU A 308 -2.39 2.31 12.46
N ALA A 309 -2.14 2.15 13.76
CA ALA A 309 -2.40 0.90 14.47
C ALA A 309 -3.90 0.57 14.55
N ASP A 310 -4.74 1.59 14.68
CA ASP A 310 -6.20 1.47 14.74
C ASP A 310 -6.86 1.34 13.36
N HIS A 311 -6.17 1.82 12.30
CA HIS A 311 -6.66 1.79 10.93
C HIS A 311 -5.75 0.96 10.00
N PRO A 312 -5.66 -0.38 10.21
CA PRO A 312 -4.71 -1.24 9.49
C PRO A 312 -4.92 -1.26 7.97
N GLU A 313 -6.12 -0.97 7.48
CA GLU A 313 -6.37 -0.94 6.03
C GLU A 313 -5.68 0.25 5.36
N VAL A 314 -5.60 1.40 6.04
CA VAL A 314 -4.84 2.57 5.55
C VAL A 314 -3.35 2.36 5.73
N ALA A 315 -2.94 1.79 6.87
CA ALA A 315 -1.55 1.48 7.18
C ALA A 315 -0.87 0.59 6.12
N LYS A 316 -1.62 -0.28 5.42
CA LYS A 316 -1.12 -1.08 4.29
C LYS A 316 -0.58 -0.25 3.11
N ALA A 317 -0.98 1.00 2.99
CA ALA A 317 -0.42 1.89 1.97
C ALA A 317 1.04 2.26 2.28
N GLY A 318 1.43 2.23 3.54
CA GLY A 318 2.77 2.55 4.01
C GLY A 318 3.80 1.44 3.79
N PRO A 319 5.06 1.69 4.17
CA PRO A 319 6.15 0.73 4.01
C PRO A 319 6.15 -0.37 5.06
N ASP A 320 5.62 -0.10 6.25
CA ASP A 320 5.58 -1.03 7.38
C ASP A 320 4.29 -1.87 7.39
N GLU A 321 4.41 -3.11 7.85
CA GLU A 321 3.26 -3.97 8.06
C GLU A 321 2.40 -3.43 9.24
N PRO A 322 1.06 -3.47 9.16
CA PRO A 322 0.18 -2.85 10.15
C PRO A 322 0.43 -3.27 11.62
N TYR A 323 0.90 -4.49 11.87
CA TYR A 323 1.19 -4.96 13.23
C TYR A 323 2.38 -4.26 13.88
N ARG A 324 3.31 -3.71 13.08
CA ARG A 324 4.50 -3.01 13.57
C ARG A 324 4.16 -1.71 14.27
N TYR A 325 3.11 -1.02 13.85
CA TYR A 325 2.66 0.19 14.54
C TYR A 325 2.24 -0.10 15.99
N LYS A 326 1.69 -1.29 16.26
CA LYS A 326 1.39 -1.72 17.63
C LYS A 326 2.65 -2.05 18.44
N GLU A 327 3.65 -2.67 17.79
CA GLU A 327 4.95 -2.92 18.41
C GLU A 327 5.66 -1.61 18.73
N MET A 328 5.66 -0.64 17.81
CA MET A 328 6.23 0.69 18.03
C MET A 328 5.59 1.40 19.25
N LEU A 329 4.27 1.30 19.43
CA LEU A 329 3.59 1.90 20.58
C LEU A 329 4.02 1.30 21.90
N LEU A 330 4.18 -0.03 21.96
CA LEU A 330 4.64 -0.72 23.18
C LEU A 330 6.08 -0.30 23.50
N ASN A 331 6.95 -0.31 22.51
CA ASN A 331 8.36 0.03 22.72
C ASN A 331 8.56 1.54 22.99
N LEU A 332 7.72 2.39 22.43
CA LEU A 332 7.71 3.82 22.76
C LEU A 332 7.41 4.08 24.26
N GLU A 333 6.61 3.23 24.90
CA GLU A 333 6.31 3.33 26.32
C GLU A 333 7.47 2.83 27.20
N GLU A 334 8.24 1.84 26.72
CA GLU A 334 9.35 1.24 27.48
C GLU A 334 10.65 2.04 27.31
N ASP A 335 11.00 2.41 26.06
CA ASP A 335 12.32 2.93 25.71
C ASP A 335 12.29 4.42 25.33
N GLY A 336 11.11 4.96 25.04
CA GLY A 336 10.93 6.33 24.56
C GLY A 336 11.24 6.52 23.09
N LEU A 337 11.30 7.78 22.65
CA LEU A 337 11.62 8.20 21.29
C LEU A 337 13.03 8.78 21.23
N GLU A 338 13.87 8.23 20.37
CA GLU A 338 15.23 8.70 20.15
C GLU A 338 15.33 9.45 18.80
N VAL A 339 16.19 10.47 18.75
CA VAL A 339 16.41 11.32 17.55
C VAL A 339 17.79 11.05 16.97
N LEU A 340 17.81 10.68 15.68
CA LEU A 340 19.03 10.31 14.95
C LEU A 340 19.52 11.44 14.06
N GLY A 341 18.65 12.35 13.65
CA GLY A 341 18.98 13.45 12.76
C GLY A 341 17.79 14.36 12.50
N LEU A 342 18.01 15.46 11.76
CA LEU A 342 17.00 16.48 11.55
C LEU A 342 16.94 16.90 10.08
N TRP A 343 15.75 17.25 9.65
CA TRP A 343 15.52 18.01 8.44
C TRP A 343 15.13 19.44 8.81
N VAL A 344 15.89 20.39 8.29
CA VAL A 344 15.73 21.79 8.61
C VAL A 344 15.69 22.67 7.37
N GLN A 345 15.14 23.86 7.53
CA GLN A 345 15.15 24.88 6.50
C GLN A 345 15.54 26.24 7.10
N GLY A 346 16.42 26.96 6.43
CA GLY A 346 16.91 28.26 6.89
C GLY A 346 17.75 28.98 5.87
N THR A 347 18.16 30.22 6.18
CA THR A 347 19.19 30.94 5.42
C THR A 347 20.58 30.33 5.66
N PRO A 348 21.58 30.61 4.82
CA PRO A 348 22.95 30.16 5.06
C PRO A 348 23.48 30.47 6.46
N ASP A 349 23.23 31.66 6.99
CA ASP A 349 23.66 32.08 8.34
C ASP A 349 22.94 31.26 9.45
N GLN A 350 21.65 31.01 9.29
CA GLN A 350 20.88 30.17 10.23
C GLN A 350 21.38 28.73 10.26
N ILE A 351 21.68 28.17 9.10
CA ILE A 351 22.24 26.82 8.98
C ILE A 351 23.67 26.76 9.53
N THR A 352 24.46 27.82 9.32
CA THR A 352 25.79 27.95 9.93
C THR A 352 25.71 27.97 11.46
N ALA A 353 24.81 28.78 12.03
CA ALA A 353 24.61 28.85 13.47
C ALA A 353 24.21 27.48 14.05
N LEU A 354 23.44 26.69 13.30
CA LEU A 354 23.09 25.32 13.70
C LEU A 354 24.29 24.38 13.62
N LEU A 355 25.18 24.55 12.63
CA LEU A 355 26.42 23.77 12.51
C LEU A 355 27.39 24.01 13.67
N ASP A 356 27.35 25.20 14.31
CA ASP A 356 28.17 25.54 15.47
C ASP A 356 27.67 24.88 16.79
N GLU A 357 26.51 24.23 16.80
CA GLU A 357 26.02 23.47 17.94
C GLU A 357 26.89 22.23 18.22
N GLU A 358 27.27 22.05 19.49
CA GLU A 358 28.11 20.92 19.91
C GLU A 358 27.50 19.54 19.56
N LEU A 359 26.17 19.47 19.52
CA LEU A 359 25.42 18.24 19.22
C LEU A 359 25.30 17.95 17.73
N VAL A 360 25.62 18.94 16.88
CA VAL A 360 25.57 18.80 15.42
C VAL A 360 26.93 18.37 14.89
N ARG A 361 26.93 17.34 14.05
CA ARG A 361 28.14 16.80 13.42
C ARG A 361 28.42 17.43 12.05
N SER A 362 27.39 17.49 11.23
CA SER A 362 27.49 18.00 9.86
C SER A 362 26.11 18.39 9.34
N VAL A 363 26.12 19.23 8.34
CA VAL A 363 24.94 19.64 7.60
C VAL A 363 25.14 19.33 6.12
N SER A 364 24.16 18.70 5.49
CA SER A 364 24.13 18.42 4.06
C SER A 364 22.99 19.16 3.40
N ASN A 365 23.31 20.05 2.46
CA ASN A 365 22.28 20.79 1.73
C ASN A 365 21.65 19.87 0.68
N TYR A 366 20.33 19.65 0.81
CA TYR A 366 19.54 18.86 -0.11
C TYR A 366 19.00 19.71 -1.27
N ASP A 367 18.53 20.93 -0.95
CA ASP A 367 17.99 21.87 -1.90
C ASP A 367 18.34 23.31 -1.49
N ALA A 368 18.51 24.18 -2.49
CA ALA A 368 18.80 25.58 -2.28
C ALA A 368 17.97 26.41 -3.24
N ARG A 369 17.17 27.32 -2.70
CA ARG A 369 16.24 28.15 -3.49
C ARG A 369 16.38 29.62 -3.17
N ILE A 370 16.09 30.47 -4.14
CA ILE A 370 16.00 31.90 -3.93
C ILE A 370 14.69 32.19 -3.19
N GLN A 371 14.79 32.81 -2.03
CA GLN A 371 13.63 33.32 -1.30
C GLN A 371 13.12 34.57 -2.03
N LEU A 372 12.09 34.38 -2.84
CA LEU A 372 11.39 35.54 -3.39
C LEU A 372 10.57 36.16 -2.27
N TRP A 373 10.81 37.44 -2.01
CA TRP A 373 10.05 38.22 -1.02
C TRP A 373 8.55 38.13 -1.36
N THR A 374 7.75 37.58 -0.46
CA THR A 374 6.28 37.64 -0.53
C THR A 374 5.81 38.74 0.40
#